data_fd0c1a221347ed5e4453818f13a02f3a
#
_entry.id   fd0c1a221347ed5e4453818f13a02f3a
#
_cell.length_a   1.000
_cell.length_b   1.000
_cell.length_c   1.000
_cell.angle_alpha   90.00
_cell.angle_beta   90.00
_cell.angle_gamma   90.00
#
_symmetry.space_group_name_H-M   'P 1'
#
loop_
_entity.id
_entity.type
_entity.pdbx_description
1 polymer ?
#
loop_
_entity_poly.entity_id
_entity_poly.type
_entity_poly.pdbx_seq_one_letter_code
_entity_poly.pdbx_strand_id
1 'polypeptide(L)'
;MRWVVEEYFHTQKTGGFDIEAADIGDPEVMIRFAAAVAVAAVSVMQLVKARDGTTGQNLLEVFDPADQSIIEAVSAKLEGKTERQKNAHPKGSLAFAAWVMARLGGWDGYYGKPGPKTMRLGLEAFQSIKFGATLGLRDV
;
A
#
# COMPACT_ATOMS: atom_id res chain seq x y z
N MET A 1 8.23 -11.18 -8.75
CA MET A 1 9.00 -9.97 -8.44
C MET A 1 9.22 -9.09 -9.65
N ARG A 2 9.80 -9.62 -10.72
CA ARG A 2 10.05 -8.83 -11.93
C ARG A 2 8.79 -8.17 -12.50
N TRP A 3 7.70 -8.92 -12.59
CA TRP A 3 6.41 -8.43 -13.07
C TRP A 3 5.88 -7.26 -12.23
N VAL A 4 6.00 -7.34 -10.89
CA VAL A 4 5.56 -6.28 -9.98
C VAL A 4 6.35 -5.00 -10.20
N VAL A 5 7.66 -5.11 -10.38
CA VAL A 5 8.54 -3.97 -10.63
C VAL A 5 8.18 -3.30 -11.97
N GLU A 6 7.98 -4.10 -13.02
CA GLU A 6 7.61 -3.57 -14.34
C GLU A 6 6.26 -2.84 -14.28
N GLU A 7 5.29 -3.40 -13.57
CA GLU A 7 3.99 -2.77 -13.42
C GLU A 7 4.06 -1.48 -12.60
N TYR A 8 4.88 -1.44 -11.57
CA TYR A 8 5.11 -0.24 -10.78
C TYR A 8 5.70 0.88 -11.65
N PHE A 9 6.72 0.58 -12.45
CA PHE A 9 7.30 1.54 -13.38
C PHE A 9 6.28 2.06 -14.38
N HIS A 10 5.50 1.18 -14.97
CA HIS A 10 4.46 1.57 -15.93
C HIS A 10 3.46 2.53 -15.31
N THR A 11 3.01 2.26 -14.09
CA THR A 11 2.07 3.13 -13.38
C THR A 11 2.68 4.48 -13.05
N GLN A 12 3.94 4.54 -12.67
CA GLN A 12 4.61 5.79 -12.38
C GLN A 12 4.69 6.66 -13.65
N LYS A 13 4.95 6.07 -14.80
CA LYS A 13 4.98 6.79 -16.07
C LYS A 13 3.61 7.34 -16.46
N THR A 14 2.56 6.54 -16.28
CA THR A 14 1.19 6.94 -16.67
C THR A 14 0.49 7.78 -15.62
N GLY A 15 0.95 7.74 -14.38
CA GLY A 15 0.34 8.45 -13.25
C GLY A 15 0.81 9.88 -13.07
N GLY A 16 1.53 10.46 -14.04
CA GLY A 16 1.99 11.84 -13.96
C GLY A 16 3.41 12.01 -13.40
N PHE A 17 4.04 10.94 -12.95
CA PHE A 17 5.45 10.98 -12.57
C PHE A 17 6.29 10.63 -13.79
N ASP A 18 6.78 11.64 -14.47
CA ASP A 18 7.54 11.46 -15.71
C ASP A 18 9.00 11.19 -15.37
N ILE A 19 9.38 9.92 -15.41
CA ILE A 19 10.76 9.49 -15.15
C ILE A 19 11.71 10.01 -16.22
N GLU A 20 11.22 10.23 -17.44
CA GLU A 20 12.03 10.74 -18.53
C GLU A 20 12.33 12.24 -18.37
N ALA A 21 11.45 12.95 -17.67
CA ALA A 21 11.70 14.35 -17.31
C ALA A 21 12.62 14.49 -16.10
N ALA A 22 12.72 13.47 -15.26
CA ALA A 22 13.74 13.42 -14.22
C ALA A 22 15.10 13.23 -14.87
N ASP A 23 16.13 13.88 -14.31
CA ASP A 23 17.49 13.74 -14.86
C ASP A 23 18.04 12.34 -14.56
N ILE A 24 17.67 11.38 -15.41
CA ILE A 24 18.08 9.99 -15.32
C ILE A 24 19.58 9.84 -15.62
N GLY A 25 20.21 10.89 -16.16
CA GLY A 25 21.65 10.91 -16.37
C GLY A 25 22.47 10.93 -15.09
N ASP A 26 21.85 11.27 -13.96
CA ASP A 26 22.52 11.23 -12.66
C ASP A 26 22.44 9.82 -12.06
N PRO A 27 23.59 9.12 -11.92
CA PRO A 27 23.59 7.76 -11.36
C PRO A 27 23.02 7.69 -9.94
N GLU A 28 23.21 8.73 -9.13
CA GLU A 28 22.71 8.76 -7.76
C GLU A 28 21.18 8.81 -7.74
N VAL A 29 20.57 9.60 -8.61
CA VAL A 29 19.11 9.67 -8.76
C VAL A 29 18.55 8.32 -9.21
N MET A 30 19.22 7.68 -10.18
CA MET A 30 18.81 6.34 -10.65
C MET A 30 18.87 5.29 -9.54
N ILE A 31 19.93 5.32 -8.74
CA ILE A 31 20.10 4.37 -7.63
C ILE A 31 18.99 4.57 -6.60
N ARG A 32 18.70 5.82 -6.23
CA ARG A 32 17.63 6.14 -5.29
C ARG A 32 16.26 5.71 -5.81
N PHE A 33 16.00 5.95 -7.08
CA PHE A 33 14.76 5.54 -7.72
C PHE A 33 14.61 4.02 -7.74
N ALA A 34 15.66 3.31 -8.16
CA ALA A 34 15.65 1.85 -8.18
C ALA A 34 15.45 1.26 -6.79
N ALA A 35 16.08 1.86 -5.76
CA ALA A 35 15.91 1.41 -4.38
C ALA A 35 14.46 1.62 -3.92
N ALA A 36 13.85 2.77 -4.25
CA ALA A 36 12.45 3.06 -3.89
C ALA A 36 11.49 2.07 -4.55
N VAL A 37 11.72 1.74 -5.83
CA VAL A 37 10.92 0.76 -6.56
C VAL A 37 11.05 -0.62 -5.94
N ALA A 38 12.27 -1.02 -5.58
CA ALA A 38 12.52 -2.32 -4.96
C ALA A 38 11.82 -2.44 -3.60
N VAL A 39 11.87 -1.39 -2.77
CA VAL A 39 11.18 -1.37 -1.47
C VAL A 39 9.67 -1.48 -1.68
N ALA A 40 9.11 -0.73 -2.63
CA ALA A 40 7.68 -0.79 -2.93
C ALA A 40 7.26 -2.19 -3.41
N ALA A 41 8.07 -2.83 -4.26
CA ALA A 41 7.79 -4.17 -4.76
C ALA A 41 7.79 -5.21 -3.61
N VAL A 42 8.76 -5.11 -2.70
CA VAL A 42 8.85 -6.00 -1.53
C VAL A 42 7.62 -5.79 -0.64
N SER A 43 7.24 -4.54 -0.38
CA SER A 43 6.07 -4.23 0.44
C SER A 43 4.80 -4.83 -0.16
N VAL A 44 4.60 -4.70 -1.47
CA VAL A 44 3.45 -5.29 -2.17
C VAL A 44 3.42 -6.80 -1.99
N MET A 45 4.55 -7.47 -2.15
CA MET A 45 4.62 -8.93 -2.02
C MET A 45 4.38 -9.38 -0.58
N GLN A 46 4.85 -8.63 0.40
CA GLN A 46 4.57 -8.92 1.81
C GLN A 46 3.08 -8.81 2.11
N LEU A 47 2.41 -7.79 1.58
CA LEU A 47 0.96 -7.63 1.74
C LEU A 47 0.19 -8.78 1.09
N VAL A 48 0.58 -9.18 -0.11
CA VAL A 48 -0.06 -10.32 -0.79
C VAL A 48 0.07 -11.60 0.04
N LYS A 49 1.25 -11.86 0.58
CA LYS A 49 1.48 -13.05 1.42
C LYS A 49 0.70 -13.01 2.73
N ALA A 50 0.52 -11.82 3.30
CA ALA A 50 -0.14 -11.64 4.59
C ALA A 50 -1.66 -11.60 4.51
N ARG A 51 -2.23 -11.45 3.32
CA ARG A 51 -3.68 -11.20 3.13
C ARG A 51 -4.60 -12.23 3.77
N ASP A 52 -4.14 -13.47 3.87
CA ASP A 52 -4.96 -14.57 4.46
C ASP A 52 -4.80 -14.67 5.97
N GLY A 53 -3.91 -13.90 6.57
CA GLY A 53 -3.69 -13.93 8.01
C GLY A 53 -2.89 -15.11 8.53
N THR A 54 -2.27 -15.88 7.64
CA THR A 54 -1.57 -17.13 8.01
C THR A 54 -0.10 -16.94 8.38
N THR A 55 0.49 -15.78 8.05
CA THR A 55 1.92 -15.56 8.24
C THR A 55 2.30 -15.04 9.63
N GLY A 56 1.34 -14.50 10.38
CA GLY A 56 1.59 -13.96 11.72
C GLY A 56 2.48 -12.73 11.76
N GLN A 57 2.68 -12.07 10.63
CA GLN A 57 3.54 -10.89 10.53
C GLN A 57 2.91 -9.67 11.18
N ASN A 58 3.77 -8.79 11.69
CA ASN A 58 3.37 -7.54 12.31
C ASN A 58 3.27 -6.43 11.26
N LEU A 59 2.33 -5.51 11.44
CA LEU A 59 2.14 -4.35 10.58
C LEU A 59 3.42 -3.51 10.47
N LEU A 60 4.20 -3.42 11.54
CA LEU A 60 5.42 -2.62 11.58
C LEU A 60 6.54 -3.17 10.68
N GLU A 61 6.39 -4.35 10.14
CA GLU A 61 7.35 -4.87 9.16
C GLU A 61 7.28 -4.14 7.81
N VAL A 62 6.15 -3.50 7.52
CA VAL A 62 5.94 -2.76 6.27
C VAL A 62 5.65 -1.28 6.52
N PHE A 63 4.97 -0.96 7.61
CA PHE A 63 4.49 0.40 7.92
C PHE A 63 5.18 0.96 9.15
N ASP A 64 5.22 2.28 9.23
CA ASP A 64 5.74 2.99 10.41
C ASP A 64 4.72 2.94 11.56
N PRO A 65 5.18 3.08 12.83
CA PRO A 65 4.26 3.12 13.96
C PRO A 65 3.18 4.21 13.84
N ALA A 66 3.53 5.36 13.26
CA ALA A 66 2.56 6.45 13.05
C ALA A 66 1.46 6.09 12.06
N ASP A 67 1.72 5.14 11.16
CA ASP A 67 0.73 4.72 10.16
C ASP A 67 -0.37 3.86 10.75
N GLN A 68 -0.13 3.19 11.87
CA GLN A 68 -1.07 2.24 12.45
C GLN A 68 -2.41 2.91 12.77
N SER A 69 -2.41 4.07 13.39
CA SER A 69 -3.65 4.78 13.74
C SER A 69 -4.42 5.21 12.48
N ILE A 70 -3.72 5.60 11.45
CA ILE A 70 -4.33 5.99 10.17
C ILE A 70 -4.97 4.76 9.52
N ILE A 71 -4.26 3.64 9.48
CA ILE A 71 -4.76 2.38 8.92
C ILE A 71 -6.01 1.92 9.66
N GLU A 72 -6.02 2.00 10.99
CA GLU A 72 -7.18 1.61 11.80
C GLU A 72 -8.37 2.52 11.53
N ALA A 73 -8.15 3.83 11.41
CA ALA A 73 -9.22 4.79 11.10
C ALA A 73 -9.81 4.55 9.70
N VAL A 74 -8.95 4.28 8.71
CA VAL A 74 -9.37 3.99 7.35
C VAL A 74 -10.16 2.68 7.31
N SER A 75 -9.69 1.65 8.03
CA SER A 75 -10.39 0.36 8.11
C SER A 75 -11.82 0.54 8.60
N ALA A 76 -12.00 1.33 9.67
CA ALA A 76 -13.33 1.58 10.23
C ALA A 76 -14.27 2.23 9.21
N LYS A 77 -13.75 3.10 8.36
CA LYS A 77 -14.55 3.77 7.33
C LYS A 77 -14.86 2.87 6.13
N LEU A 78 -13.98 1.92 5.85
CA LEU A 78 -14.15 1.00 4.72
C LEU A 78 -15.05 -0.19 5.06
N GLU A 79 -15.24 -0.51 6.33
CA GLU A 79 -16.07 -1.63 6.73
C GLU A 79 -17.53 -1.39 6.36
N GLY A 80 -18.16 -2.43 5.78
CA GLY A 80 -19.56 -2.40 5.41
C GLY A 80 -20.44 -2.92 6.54
N LYS A 81 -21.72 -3.16 6.22
CA LYS A 81 -22.73 -3.59 7.20
C LYS A 81 -22.70 -5.08 7.49
N THR A 82 -22.18 -5.90 6.55
CA THR A 82 -22.14 -7.36 6.71
C THR A 82 -20.82 -7.80 7.32
N GLU A 83 -20.84 -8.97 7.95
CA GLU A 83 -19.61 -9.54 8.54
C GLU A 83 -18.50 -9.75 7.51
N ARG A 84 -18.86 -10.09 6.28
CA ARG A 84 -17.89 -10.26 5.19
C ARG A 84 -17.18 -8.96 4.81
N GLN A 85 -17.80 -7.83 5.06
CA GLN A 85 -17.25 -6.53 4.75
C GLN A 85 -16.50 -5.90 5.91
N LYS A 86 -16.29 -6.65 6.98
CA LYS A 86 -15.53 -6.19 8.14
C LYS A 86 -14.12 -6.78 8.13
N ASN A 87 -13.21 -6.01 8.69
CA ASN A 87 -11.83 -6.45 8.82
C ASN A 87 -11.70 -7.35 10.04
N ALA A 88 -11.70 -8.67 9.80
CA ALA A 88 -11.65 -9.67 10.85
C ALA A 88 -10.25 -9.94 11.41
N HIS A 89 -9.22 -9.35 10.80
CA HIS A 89 -7.84 -9.55 11.23
C HIS A 89 -7.52 -8.73 12.49
N PRO A 90 -6.61 -9.22 13.35
CA PRO A 90 -6.22 -8.46 14.53
C PRO A 90 -5.54 -7.13 14.16
N LYS A 91 -5.89 -6.07 14.88
CA LYS A 91 -5.21 -4.78 14.75
C LYS A 91 -3.73 -4.95 15.06
N GLY A 92 -2.88 -4.29 14.30
CA GLY A 92 -1.44 -4.44 14.43
C GLY A 92 -0.85 -5.58 13.63
N SER A 93 -1.66 -6.47 13.06
CA SER A 93 -1.16 -7.51 12.15
C SER A 93 -1.00 -6.95 10.74
N LEU A 94 -0.07 -7.54 9.98
CA LEU A 94 0.12 -7.16 8.58
C LEU A 94 -1.12 -7.54 7.74
N ALA A 95 -1.80 -8.62 8.11
CA ALA A 95 -3.05 -9.01 7.47
C ALA A 95 -4.14 -7.93 7.58
N PHE A 96 -4.23 -7.26 8.73
CA PHE A 96 -5.14 -6.13 8.92
C PHE A 96 -4.85 -5.01 7.92
N ALA A 97 -3.57 -4.65 7.79
CA ALA A 97 -3.14 -3.62 6.85
C ALA A 97 -3.36 -4.08 5.40
N ALA A 98 -3.10 -5.34 5.09
CA ALA A 98 -3.32 -5.89 3.76
C ALA A 98 -4.79 -5.79 3.34
N TRP A 99 -5.71 -6.05 4.25
CA TRP A 99 -7.14 -5.88 3.99
C TRP A 99 -7.46 -4.42 3.62
N VAL A 100 -6.91 -3.47 4.38
CA VAL A 100 -7.13 -2.05 4.12
C VAL A 100 -6.57 -1.64 2.76
N MET A 101 -5.35 -2.06 2.46
CA MET A 101 -4.72 -1.74 1.17
C MET A 101 -5.51 -2.35 0.01
N ALA A 102 -5.98 -3.57 0.16
CA ALA A 102 -6.80 -4.23 -0.86
C ALA A 102 -8.11 -3.48 -1.12
N ARG A 103 -8.77 -3.03 -0.06
CA ARG A 103 -10.00 -2.26 -0.17
C ARG A 103 -9.74 -0.90 -0.85
N LEU A 104 -8.70 -0.22 -0.47
CA LEU A 104 -8.31 1.04 -1.10
C LEU A 104 -7.95 0.85 -2.57
N GLY A 105 -7.42 -0.32 -2.91
CA GLY A 105 -7.07 -0.67 -4.29
C GLY A 105 -8.24 -1.14 -5.15
N GLY A 106 -9.44 -1.17 -4.60
CA GLY A 106 -10.66 -1.49 -5.35
C GLY A 106 -11.23 -2.89 -5.12
N TRP A 107 -10.64 -3.70 -4.24
CA TRP A 107 -11.19 -5.01 -3.90
C TRP A 107 -12.50 -4.83 -3.12
N ASP A 108 -13.52 -5.61 -3.47
CA ASP A 108 -14.87 -5.46 -2.88
C ASP A 108 -15.06 -6.12 -1.52
N GLY A 109 -14.09 -6.92 -1.08
CA GLY A 109 -14.17 -7.65 0.19
C GLY A 109 -14.87 -9.01 0.08
N TYR A 110 -15.44 -9.35 -1.07
CA TYR A 110 -16.22 -10.59 -1.25
C TYR A 110 -15.56 -11.59 -2.17
N TYR A 111 -15.19 -11.18 -3.36
CA TYR A 111 -14.81 -12.08 -4.44
C TYR A 111 -13.34 -12.03 -4.73
N GLY A 112 -12.75 -13.21 -4.89
CA GLY A 112 -11.36 -13.34 -5.25
C GLY A 112 -10.41 -12.90 -4.15
N LYS A 113 -9.14 -13.14 -4.38
CA LYS A 113 -8.06 -12.69 -3.48
C LYS A 113 -7.35 -11.50 -4.11
N PRO A 114 -7.16 -10.40 -3.35
CA PRO A 114 -6.47 -9.24 -3.89
C PRO A 114 -5.03 -9.58 -4.25
N GLY A 115 -4.65 -9.25 -5.49
CA GLY A 115 -3.33 -9.53 -6.01
C GLY A 115 -2.39 -8.34 -5.90
N PRO A 116 -1.19 -8.46 -6.49
CA PRO A 116 -0.16 -7.42 -6.41
C PRO A 116 -0.62 -6.06 -6.96
N LYS A 117 -1.35 -6.04 -8.05
CA LYS A 117 -1.85 -4.79 -8.64
C LYS A 117 -2.78 -4.06 -7.68
N THR A 118 -3.71 -4.79 -7.08
CA THR A 118 -4.66 -4.22 -6.12
C THR A 118 -3.92 -3.67 -4.90
N MET A 119 -2.96 -4.41 -4.36
CA MET A 119 -2.16 -3.97 -3.22
C MET A 119 -1.34 -2.72 -3.55
N ARG A 120 -0.77 -2.67 -4.74
CA ARG A 120 0.01 -1.50 -5.19
C ARG A 120 -0.88 -0.26 -5.28
N LEU A 121 -2.05 -0.38 -5.90
CA LEU A 121 -3.00 0.73 -5.99
C LEU A 121 -3.45 1.19 -4.60
N GLY A 122 -3.66 0.24 -3.70
CA GLY A 122 -4.01 0.55 -2.32
C GLY A 122 -2.92 1.31 -1.59
N LEU A 123 -1.66 0.89 -1.75
CA LEU A 123 -0.52 1.60 -1.15
C LEU A 123 -0.42 3.03 -1.67
N GLU A 124 -0.62 3.24 -2.96
CA GLU A 124 -0.61 4.59 -3.55
C GLU A 124 -1.72 5.46 -2.96
N ALA A 125 -2.92 4.91 -2.87
CA ALA A 125 -4.05 5.62 -2.26
C ALA A 125 -3.78 5.93 -0.78
N PHE A 126 -3.19 4.99 -0.05
CA PHE A 126 -2.84 5.18 1.35
C PHE A 126 -1.81 6.31 1.53
N GLN A 127 -0.81 6.39 0.66
CA GLN A 127 0.18 7.46 0.74
C GLN A 127 -0.48 8.84 0.56
N SER A 128 -1.46 8.94 -0.32
CA SER A 128 -2.22 10.18 -0.51
C SER A 128 -3.02 10.53 0.74
N ILE A 129 -3.66 9.55 1.38
CA ILE A 129 -4.42 9.75 2.62
C ILE A 129 -3.49 10.19 3.75
N LYS A 130 -2.34 9.54 3.88
CA LYS A 130 -1.33 9.86 4.88
C LYS A 130 -0.82 11.30 4.71
N PHE A 131 -0.55 11.70 3.48
CA PHE A 131 -0.11 13.06 3.15
C PHE A 131 -1.18 14.08 3.58
N GLY A 132 -2.44 13.82 3.25
CA GLY A 132 -3.56 14.69 3.65
C GLY A 132 -3.71 14.79 5.16
N ALA A 133 -3.58 13.67 5.87
CA ALA A 133 -3.66 13.65 7.34
C ALA A 133 -2.52 14.47 7.96
N THR A 134 -1.32 14.35 7.42
CA THR A 134 -0.15 15.12 7.89
C THR A 134 -0.36 16.62 7.68
N LEU A 135 -0.90 17.02 6.53
CA LEU A 135 -1.21 18.43 6.26
C LEU A 135 -2.29 18.95 7.19
N GLY A 136 -3.34 18.17 7.42
CA GLY A 136 -4.43 18.54 8.32
C GLY A 136 -3.95 18.78 9.76
N LEU A 137 -2.98 18.00 10.22
CA LEU A 137 -2.38 18.17 11.54
C LEU A 137 -1.54 19.43 11.63
N ARG A 138 -0.98 19.91 10.53
CA ARG A 138 -0.17 21.14 10.49
C ARG A 138 -1.02 22.41 10.47
N ASP A 139 -2.24 22.30 9.96
CA ASP A 139 -3.14 23.45 9.83
C ASP A 139 -4.00 23.70 11.08
N VAL A 140 -3.78 22.91 12.11
CA VAL A 140 -4.50 23.08 13.38
C VAL A 140 -3.67 23.85 14.42
#